data_aad67ea4468064b2178003b693a3e339
#
_entry.id   aad67ea4468064b2178003b693a3e339
#
_cell.length_a   1.000
_cell.length_b   1.000
_cell.length_c   1.000
_cell.angle_alpha   90.00
_cell.angle_beta   90.00
_cell.angle_gamma   90.00
#
_symmetry.space_group_name_H-M   'P 1'
#
loop_
_entity.id
_entity.type
_entity.pdbx_description
1 polymer ?
#
loop_
_entity_poly.entity_id
_entity_poly.type
_entity_poly.pdbx_seq_one_letter_code
_entity_poly.pdbx_strand_id
1 'polypeptide(L)'
;MRAMKLKIALFVTLLAVPTLTAQTQVVRIHAATILDGTGKTLKNATVVVQGSKITSIETGSPANVSYELGQLTIVPGLIDVHAHVGWHFDKNGRYANRPGTPAQEILYSAENAYTTLMAGFTTIQSPGQANDVELREGIARGVFPGPRILTSIRQINERSGTADEIRQKVRQLKTDGADVIKIFASASIRDGGKQTMTDEQLNAVCGEANAQGMRTMVHAHSPESIKASVNAGCQQIEHGVFATDDVLKLMADKGVYFDPNVGVVLQNYLKNRDKYNGIGNYNDEGFAYMEKGLGLNKTMIQKAVNTPKLMMVLGTDAVAGAHGHNADEIVERVRQGGQKPMDAIISATSLAAKSMRLEKQIGTLAAGYEADLVGLEGDPLTDITAVTRVAFVMKGGKVYKFTDGTARAK
;
A
#
# COMPACT_ATOMS: atom_id res chain seq x y z
N MET A 1 -28.96 14.28 -83.27
CA MET A 1 -27.90 14.38 -82.21
C MET A 1 -28.24 13.42 -81.04
N ARG A 2 -27.56 12.26 -81.02
CA ARG A 2 -27.73 11.25 -79.92
C ARG A 2 -26.69 11.50 -78.83
N ALA A 3 -27.12 11.80 -77.65
CA ALA A 3 -26.23 11.96 -76.46
C ALA A 3 -25.83 10.59 -75.88
N MET A 4 -24.51 10.34 -75.96
CA MET A 4 -23.90 9.12 -75.39
C MET A 4 -23.69 9.32 -73.89
N LYS A 5 -24.39 8.55 -73.06
CA LYS A 5 -24.21 8.56 -71.61
C LYS A 5 -23.04 7.65 -71.21
N LEU A 6 -21.95 8.27 -70.74
CA LEU A 6 -20.76 7.60 -70.22
C LEU A 6 -21.08 7.13 -68.75
N LYS A 7 -21.10 5.82 -68.54
CA LYS A 7 -21.22 5.22 -67.14
C LYS A 7 -19.79 5.04 -66.66
N ILE A 8 -19.40 5.83 -65.67
CA ILE A 8 -18.16 5.63 -64.93
C ILE A 8 -18.46 4.62 -63.81
N ALA A 9 -17.87 3.43 -63.84
CA ALA A 9 -17.92 2.45 -62.78
C ALA A 9 -16.75 2.74 -61.82
N LEU A 10 -17.08 3.15 -60.58
CA LEU A 10 -16.12 3.37 -59.49
C LEU A 10 -15.77 2.03 -58.85
N PHE A 11 -14.59 1.48 -59.11
CA PHE A 11 -14.06 0.31 -58.40
C PHE A 11 -13.47 0.76 -57.06
N VAL A 12 -14.17 0.50 -55.95
CA VAL A 12 -13.63 0.68 -54.61
C VAL A 12 -12.87 -0.60 -54.25
N THR A 13 -11.55 -0.54 -54.36
CA THR A 13 -10.67 -1.61 -53.85
C THR A 13 -10.55 -1.46 -52.34
N LEU A 14 -11.23 -2.33 -51.56
CA LEU A 14 -11.03 -2.45 -50.11
C LEU A 14 -9.63 -3.05 -49.87
N LEU A 15 -8.68 -2.20 -49.51
CA LEU A 15 -7.40 -2.64 -48.97
C LEU A 15 -7.65 -3.16 -47.53
N ALA A 16 -7.68 -4.48 -47.36
CA ALA A 16 -7.64 -5.10 -46.04
C ALA A 16 -6.25 -4.84 -45.44
N VAL A 17 -6.15 -3.89 -44.51
CA VAL A 17 -4.97 -3.67 -43.68
C VAL A 17 -4.90 -4.83 -42.67
N PRO A 18 -3.87 -5.71 -42.74
CA PRO A 18 -3.72 -6.73 -41.73
C PRO A 18 -3.47 -6.02 -40.37
N THR A 19 -4.37 -6.19 -39.43
CA THR A 19 -4.10 -5.83 -38.02
C THR A 19 -3.00 -6.76 -37.51
N LEU A 20 -1.75 -6.28 -37.53
CA LEU A 20 -0.67 -6.94 -36.76
C LEU A 20 -1.08 -6.86 -35.28
N THR A 21 -1.64 -7.92 -34.76
CA THR A 21 -1.70 -8.14 -33.32
C THR A 21 -0.25 -8.28 -32.86
N ALA A 22 0.30 -7.23 -32.25
CA ALA A 22 1.60 -7.32 -31.58
C ALA A 22 1.51 -8.48 -30.57
N GLN A 23 2.19 -9.58 -30.87
CA GLN A 23 2.24 -10.73 -29.99
C GLN A 23 2.96 -10.27 -28.71
N THR A 24 2.23 -10.18 -27.59
CA THR A 24 2.78 -9.71 -26.31
C THR A 24 3.95 -10.62 -25.95
N GLN A 25 5.13 -10.04 -25.84
CA GLN A 25 6.37 -10.78 -25.54
C GLN A 25 6.22 -11.54 -24.23
N VAL A 26 6.56 -12.81 -24.23
CA VAL A 26 6.61 -13.65 -23.02
C VAL A 26 7.91 -13.34 -22.29
N VAL A 27 7.80 -12.98 -21.02
CA VAL A 27 8.93 -12.72 -20.12
C VAL A 27 9.05 -13.88 -19.14
N ARG A 28 10.24 -14.46 -19.01
CA ARG A 28 10.55 -15.55 -18.08
C ARG A 28 11.56 -15.09 -17.04
N ILE A 29 11.16 -15.21 -15.78
CA ILE A 29 11.94 -14.74 -14.64
C ILE A 29 12.26 -15.96 -13.79
N HIS A 30 13.52 -16.40 -13.83
CA HIS A 30 13.99 -17.54 -13.05
C HIS A 30 14.61 -17.06 -11.73
N ALA A 31 14.33 -17.80 -10.64
CA ALA A 31 14.92 -17.59 -9.32
C ALA A 31 15.17 -18.88 -8.56
N ALA A 32 16.21 -18.90 -7.73
CA ALA A 32 16.49 -20.04 -6.86
C ALA A 32 15.42 -20.21 -5.76
N THR A 33 14.82 -19.11 -5.32
CA THR A 33 13.79 -19.10 -4.28
C THR A 33 12.66 -18.15 -4.62
N ILE A 34 11.43 -18.62 -4.50
CA ILE A 34 10.21 -17.82 -4.66
C ILE A 34 9.33 -18.07 -3.43
N LEU A 35 8.95 -17.00 -2.72
CA LEU A 35 7.89 -17.01 -1.71
C LEU A 35 6.62 -16.55 -2.41
N ASP A 36 5.59 -17.39 -2.48
CA ASP A 36 4.42 -17.12 -3.32
C ASP A 36 3.41 -16.12 -2.71
N GLY A 37 3.68 -15.66 -1.48
CA GLY A 37 2.77 -14.76 -0.73
C GLY A 37 1.71 -15.49 0.08
N THR A 38 1.52 -16.81 -0.08
CA THR A 38 0.54 -17.59 0.69
C THR A 38 1.17 -18.45 1.80
N GLY A 39 2.49 -18.41 1.93
CA GLY A 39 3.27 -19.22 2.87
C GLY A 39 4.02 -20.37 2.21
N LYS A 40 3.89 -20.56 0.91
CA LYS A 40 4.65 -21.60 0.17
C LYS A 40 5.97 -21.05 -0.32
N THR A 41 6.99 -21.87 -0.26
CA THR A 41 8.31 -21.63 -0.84
C THR A 41 8.51 -22.55 -2.01
N LEU A 42 8.80 -21.98 -3.19
CA LEU A 42 9.17 -22.71 -4.39
C LEU A 42 10.68 -22.57 -4.59
N LYS A 43 11.34 -23.65 -4.94
CA LYS A 43 12.78 -23.67 -5.23
C LYS A 43 13.01 -23.93 -6.70
N ASN A 44 14.03 -23.26 -7.28
CA ASN A 44 14.44 -23.41 -8.66
C ASN A 44 13.21 -23.32 -9.60
N ALA A 45 12.60 -22.14 -9.68
CA ALA A 45 11.34 -21.95 -10.40
C ALA A 45 11.37 -20.70 -11.28
N THR A 46 10.57 -20.73 -12.34
CA THR A 46 10.45 -19.66 -13.33
C THR A 46 9.01 -19.11 -13.35
N VAL A 47 8.86 -17.83 -13.10
CA VAL A 47 7.61 -17.11 -13.30
C VAL A 47 7.50 -16.71 -14.77
N VAL A 48 6.43 -17.14 -15.43
CA VAL A 48 6.15 -16.78 -16.84
C VAL A 48 5.11 -15.67 -16.86
N VAL A 49 5.46 -14.58 -17.55
CA VAL A 49 4.63 -13.36 -17.64
C VAL A 49 4.31 -13.09 -19.10
N GLN A 50 3.05 -12.76 -19.38
CA GLN A 50 2.61 -12.26 -20.68
C GLN A 50 1.73 -11.02 -20.49
N GLY A 51 2.15 -9.90 -21.07
CA GLY A 51 1.52 -8.61 -20.80
C GLY A 51 1.65 -8.23 -19.30
N SER A 52 0.54 -7.93 -18.65
CA SER A 52 0.53 -7.59 -17.23
C SER A 52 0.35 -8.80 -16.29
N LYS A 53 0.18 -10.02 -16.82
CA LYS A 53 -0.26 -11.18 -16.05
C LYS A 53 0.80 -12.28 -15.94
N ILE A 54 0.82 -12.94 -14.80
CA ILE A 54 1.48 -14.24 -14.63
C ILE A 54 0.62 -15.28 -15.35
N THR A 55 1.22 -16.04 -16.27
CA THR A 55 0.54 -17.13 -17.00
C THR A 55 0.81 -18.50 -16.38
N SER A 56 2.02 -18.71 -15.85
CA SER A 56 2.38 -19.94 -15.15
C SER A 56 3.56 -19.72 -14.20
N ILE A 57 3.79 -20.69 -13.31
CA ILE A 57 5.04 -20.86 -12.58
C ILE A 57 5.53 -22.27 -12.90
N GLU A 58 6.74 -22.38 -13.45
CA GLU A 58 7.33 -23.60 -13.94
C GLU A 58 8.52 -23.99 -13.06
N THR A 59 8.76 -25.30 -12.88
CA THR A 59 9.94 -25.77 -12.17
C THR A 59 11.15 -25.74 -13.07
N GLY A 60 12.30 -25.30 -12.57
CA GLY A 60 13.56 -25.23 -13.30
C GLY A 60 13.78 -23.92 -14.06
N SER A 61 14.93 -23.84 -14.74
CA SER A 61 15.34 -22.72 -15.57
C SER A 61 15.28 -23.15 -17.05
N PRO A 62 14.30 -22.68 -17.84
CA PRO A 62 14.25 -22.94 -19.27
C PRO A 62 15.37 -22.19 -20.02
N ALA A 63 15.72 -22.69 -21.24
CA ALA A 63 16.83 -22.12 -22.03
C ALA A 63 16.65 -20.64 -22.44
N ASN A 64 15.41 -20.12 -22.42
CA ASN A 64 15.05 -18.77 -22.87
C ASN A 64 14.58 -17.87 -21.72
N VAL A 65 15.34 -17.84 -20.62
CA VAL A 65 15.10 -16.93 -19.49
C VAL A 65 15.35 -15.48 -19.91
N SER A 66 14.42 -14.58 -19.57
CA SER A 66 14.56 -13.14 -19.80
C SER A 66 15.33 -12.46 -18.68
N TYR A 67 15.11 -12.91 -17.46
CA TYR A 67 15.80 -12.42 -16.24
C TYR A 67 16.24 -13.60 -15.39
N GLU A 68 17.56 -13.80 -15.28
CA GLU A 68 18.15 -14.77 -14.37
C GLU A 68 18.41 -14.12 -13.02
N LEU A 69 17.59 -14.43 -12.04
CA LEU A 69 17.64 -13.84 -10.69
C LEU A 69 18.04 -14.89 -9.64
N GLY A 70 18.89 -15.85 -10.02
CA GLY A 70 19.28 -16.99 -9.19
C GLY A 70 19.84 -16.64 -7.81
N GLN A 71 20.37 -15.41 -7.62
CA GLN A 71 20.90 -14.95 -6.34
C GLN A 71 19.84 -14.21 -5.48
N LEU A 72 18.64 -13.98 -6.02
CA LEU A 72 17.58 -13.25 -5.34
C LEU A 72 16.50 -14.18 -4.82
N THR A 73 15.82 -13.76 -3.76
CA THR A 73 14.54 -14.32 -3.35
C THR A 73 13.41 -13.49 -3.93
N ILE A 74 12.54 -14.11 -4.73
CA ILE A 74 11.38 -13.44 -5.31
C ILE A 74 10.20 -13.52 -4.35
N VAL A 75 9.54 -12.38 -4.16
CA VAL A 75 8.27 -12.25 -3.41
C VAL A 75 7.24 -11.53 -4.29
N PRO A 76 5.92 -11.62 -4.01
CA PRO A 76 4.94 -10.73 -4.64
C PRO A 76 5.31 -9.27 -4.39
N GLY A 77 4.87 -8.38 -5.28
CA GLY A 77 4.95 -6.94 -5.03
C GLY A 77 4.39 -6.61 -3.65
N LEU A 78 5.18 -5.90 -2.84
CA LEU A 78 4.80 -5.53 -1.48
C LEU A 78 3.64 -4.53 -1.49
N ILE A 79 2.80 -4.59 -0.47
CA ILE A 79 1.59 -3.77 -0.32
C ILE A 79 1.66 -3.03 1.01
N ASP A 80 1.47 -1.71 0.97
CA ASP A 80 1.34 -0.85 2.14
C ASP A 80 -0.10 -0.35 2.24
N VAL A 81 -0.84 -0.78 3.26
CA VAL A 81 -2.26 -0.43 3.42
C VAL A 81 -2.47 0.96 4.04
N HIS A 82 -1.38 1.70 4.35
CA HIS A 82 -1.45 3.02 4.97
C HIS A 82 -0.17 3.84 4.70
N ALA A 83 -0.18 4.70 3.67
CA ALA A 83 0.94 5.59 3.34
C ALA A 83 0.45 6.96 2.86
N HIS A 84 0.93 8.04 3.48
CA HIS A 84 0.62 9.42 3.13
C HIS A 84 1.47 9.90 1.95
N VAL A 85 1.21 9.40 0.74
CA VAL A 85 2.06 9.60 -0.45
C VAL A 85 2.32 11.07 -0.80
N GLY A 86 1.43 11.99 -0.40
CA GLY A 86 1.60 13.43 -0.65
C GLY A 86 2.35 14.18 0.43
N TRP A 87 2.63 13.57 1.60
CA TRP A 87 3.36 14.28 2.66
C TRP A 87 4.85 14.34 2.35
N HIS A 88 5.41 15.55 2.33
CA HIS A 88 6.77 15.82 1.90
C HIS A 88 7.46 16.90 2.73
N PHE A 89 8.77 17.00 2.60
CA PHE A 89 9.52 18.18 3.04
C PHE A 89 9.56 19.20 1.89
N ASP A 90 9.37 20.45 2.23
CA ASP A 90 9.44 21.56 1.27
C ASP A 90 10.89 21.83 0.78
N LYS A 91 11.05 22.81 -0.09
CA LYS A 91 12.37 23.23 -0.60
C LYS A 91 13.36 23.70 0.48
N ASN A 92 12.89 24.00 1.68
CA ASN A 92 13.71 24.40 2.83
C ASN A 92 14.02 23.20 3.75
N GLY A 93 13.58 22.00 3.36
CA GLY A 93 13.75 20.78 4.15
C GLY A 93 12.83 20.70 5.37
N ARG A 94 11.75 21.51 5.42
CA ARG A 94 10.76 21.52 6.52
C ARG A 94 9.50 20.78 6.09
N TYR A 95 8.78 20.20 7.06
CA TYR A 95 7.49 19.58 6.78
C TYR A 95 6.51 20.59 6.17
N ALA A 96 5.99 20.26 5.01
CA ALA A 96 5.05 21.11 4.29
C ALA A 96 3.64 20.96 4.86
N ASN A 97 3.31 21.76 5.89
CA ASN A 97 1.99 21.77 6.52
C ASN A 97 0.98 22.71 5.83
N ARG A 98 1.43 23.44 4.82
CA ARG A 98 0.58 24.25 3.93
C ARG A 98 0.79 23.79 2.51
N PRO A 99 -0.29 23.56 1.75
CA PRO A 99 -0.15 23.12 0.37
C PRO A 99 0.56 24.19 -0.46
N GLY A 100 1.44 23.73 -1.33
CA GLY A 100 2.04 24.52 -2.39
C GLY A 100 1.04 24.73 -3.54
N THR A 101 1.56 25.06 -4.73
CA THR A 101 0.71 25.02 -5.94
C THR A 101 0.35 23.57 -6.28
N PRO A 102 -0.81 23.31 -6.92
CA PRO A 102 -1.18 21.94 -7.34
C PRO A 102 -0.09 21.22 -8.14
N ALA A 103 0.65 21.95 -8.98
CA ALA A 103 1.77 21.40 -9.74
C ALA A 103 2.95 20.97 -8.86
N GLN A 104 3.25 21.71 -7.79
CA GLN A 104 4.29 21.33 -6.84
C GLN A 104 3.87 20.09 -6.04
N GLU A 105 2.64 20.08 -5.53
CA GLU A 105 2.10 18.97 -4.74
C GLU A 105 2.13 17.63 -5.54
N ILE A 106 1.74 17.68 -6.82
CA ILE A 106 1.74 16.46 -7.65
C ILE A 106 3.17 15.96 -7.92
N LEU A 107 4.16 16.85 -8.07
CA LEU A 107 5.55 16.47 -8.27
C LEU A 107 6.16 15.82 -7.03
N TYR A 108 5.92 16.38 -5.84
CA TYR A 108 6.35 15.76 -4.57
C TYR A 108 5.68 14.42 -4.32
N SER A 109 4.39 14.32 -4.62
CA SER A 109 3.66 13.05 -4.52
C SER A 109 4.19 12.00 -5.50
N ALA A 110 4.57 12.41 -6.73
CA ALA A 110 5.17 11.53 -7.72
C ALA A 110 6.57 11.06 -7.29
N GLU A 111 7.39 11.93 -6.68
CA GLU A 111 8.69 11.57 -6.11
C GLU A 111 8.54 10.52 -5.01
N ASN A 112 7.63 10.73 -4.06
CA ASN A 112 7.33 9.78 -3.00
C ASN A 112 6.81 8.43 -3.55
N ALA A 113 5.90 8.48 -4.54
CA ALA A 113 5.39 7.29 -5.20
C ALA A 113 6.50 6.52 -5.94
N TYR A 114 7.39 7.22 -6.64
CA TYR A 114 8.55 6.60 -7.29
C TYR A 114 9.47 5.92 -6.27
N THR A 115 9.83 6.63 -5.20
CA THR A 115 10.70 6.12 -4.15
C THR A 115 10.11 4.88 -3.47
N THR A 116 8.80 4.90 -3.20
CA THR A 116 8.05 3.77 -2.63
C THR A 116 8.04 2.56 -3.59
N LEU A 117 7.84 2.78 -4.90
CA LEU A 117 7.92 1.70 -5.89
C LEU A 117 9.32 1.10 -5.96
N MET A 118 10.39 1.93 -5.93
CA MET A 118 11.77 1.45 -5.96
C MET A 118 12.17 0.67 -4.71
N ALA A 119 11.45 0.85 -3.61
CA ALA A 119 11.55 0.05 -2.38
C ALA A 119 10.73 -1.26 -2.43
N GLY A 120 10.11 -1.60 -3.58
CA GLY A 120 9.40 -2.85 -3.78
C GLY A 120 7.91 -2.82 -3.48
N PHE A 121 7.35 -1.67 -3.08
CA PHE A 121 5.92 -1.53 -2.83
C PHE A 121 5.19 -1.21 -4.14
N THR A 122 4.52 -2.21 -4.69
CA THR A 122 3.80 -2.10 -5.98
C THR A 122 2.37 -1.61 -5.82
N THR A 123 1.84 -1.63 -4.60
CA THR A 123 0.50 -1.12 -4.25
C THR A 123 0.55 -0.41 -2.90
N ILE A 124 -0.12 0.74 -2.81
CA ILE A 124 -0.32 1.49 -1.55
C ILE A 124 -1.77 1.92 -1.38
N GLN A 125 -2.20 2.13 -0.14
CA GLN A 125 -3.45 2.77 0.19
C GLN A 125 -3.18 4.10 0.88
N SER A 126 -3.62 5.20 0.26
CA SER A 126 -3.50 6.55 0.82
C SER A 126 -4.71 6.87 1.71
N PRO A 127 -4.48 7.46 2.89
CA PRO A 127 -5.57 7.96 3.75
C PRO A 127 -6.25 9.22 3.18
N GLY A 128 -5.83 9.64 1.99
CA GLY A 128 -6.49 10.69 1.21
C GLY A 128 -5.78 12.04 1.24
N GLN A 129 -5.62 12.58 0.05
CA GLN A 129 -5.11 13.92 -0.21
C GLN A 129 -5.72 14.47 -1.49
N ALA A 130 -5.74 15.80 -1.66
CA ALA A 130 -6.47 16.47 -2.74
C ALA A 130 -6.05 16.03 -4.16
N ASN A 131 -4.78 15.67 -4.36
CA ASN A 131 -4.22 15.28 -5.67
C ASN A 131 -3.99 13.78 -5.85
N ASP A 132 -4.53 12.94 -4.95
CA ASP A 132 -4.36 11.48 -5.05
C ASP A 132 -5.03 10.88 -6.29
N VAL A 133 -6.14 11.47 -6.74
CA VAL A 133 -6.86 10.99 -7.92
C VAL A 133 -6.03 11.21 -9.18
N GLU A 134 -5.48 12.41 -9.36
CA GLU A 134 -4.63 12.78 -10.49
C GLU A 134 -3.34 11.96 -10.50
N LEU A 135 -2.74 11.74 -9.32
CA LEU A 135 -1.56 10.88 -9.16
C LEU A 135 -1.87 9.44 -9.55
N ARG A 136 -2.97 8.87 -9.02
CA ARG A 136 -3.44 7.51 -9.33
C ARG A 136 -3.64 7.32 -10.84
N GLU A 137 -4.35 8.25 -11.48
CA GLU A 137 -4.62 8.21 -12.90
C GLU A 137 -3.35 8.39 -13.74
N GLY A 138 -2.46 9.30 -13.36
CA GLY A 138 -1.18 9.50 -14.04
C GLY A 138 -0.31 8.24 -14.00
N ILE A 139 -0.23 7.57 -12.86
CA ILE A 139 0.50 6.29 -12.72
C ILE A 139 -0.19 5.18 -13.53
N ALA A 140 -1.52 5.08 -13.47
CA ALA A 140 -2.28 4.06 -14.21
C ALA A 140 -2.12 4.18 -15.73
N ARG A 141 -2.03 5.40 -16.25
CA ARG A 141 -1.74 5.68 -17.66
C ARG A 141 -0.25 5.55 -18.04
N GLY A 142 0.64 5.30 -17.06
CA GLY A 142 2.07 5.18 -17.30
C GLY A 142 2.79 6.50 -17.58
N VAL A 143 2.21 7.65 -17.19
CA VAL A 143 2.81 8.99 -17.35
C VAL A 143 4.07 9.09 -16.50
N PHE A 144 4.06 8.53 -15.31
CA PHE A 144 5.24 8.38 -14.45
C PHE A 144 5.18 7.07 -13.64
N PRO A 145 6.33 6.57 -13.19
CA PRO A 145 6.39 5.35 -12.38
C PRO A 145 5.86 5.58 -10.97
N GLY A 146 5.14 4.60 -10.44
CA GLY A 146 4.63 4.59 -9.07
C GLY A 146 3.86 3.30 -8.78
N PRO A 147 3.51 3.04 -7.51
CA PRO A 147 2.66 1.91 -7.11
C PRO A 147 1.23 2.09 -7.63
N ARG A 148 0.43 1.04 -7.60
CA ARG A 148 -1.04 1.15 -7.69
C ARG A 148 -1.50 1.90 -6.44
N ILE A 149 -2.29 2.97 -6.60
CA ILE A 149 -2.78 3.79 -5.49
C ILE A 149 -4.27 3.55 -5.31
N LEU A 150 -4.67 3.20 -4.08
CA LEU A 150 -6.03 3.29 -3.58
C LEU A 150 -6.08 4.51 -2.66
N THR A 151 -7.18 5.26 -2.66
CA THR A 151 -7.28 6.50 -1.86
C THR A 151 -8.65 6.69 -1.23
N SER A 152 -8.68 7.34 -0.07
CA SER A 152 -9.91 7.86 0.53
C SER A 152 -10.26 9.27 0.04
N ILE A 153 -9.39 9.91 -0.76
CA ILE A 153 -9.52 11.28 -1.25
C ILE A 153 -9.54 12.30 -0.11
N ARG A 154 -10.45 12.14 0.86
CA ARG A 154 -10.61 12.97 2.07
C ARG A 154 -10.94 12.12 3.28
N GLN A 155 -10.61 12.63 4.46
CA GLN A 155 -10.84 11.96 5.74
C GLN A 155 -12.14 12.43 6.40
N ILE A 156 -12.69 11.57 7.28
CA ILE A 156 -13.83 11.87 8.16
C ILE A 156 -13.34 11.85 9.61
N ASN A 157 -13.74 12.85 10.39
CA ASN A 157 -13.39 13.02 11.80
C ASN A 157 -14.56 13.62 12.59
N GLU A 158 -14.34 13.94 13.88
CA GLU A 158 -15.35 14.52 14.79
C GLU A 158 -15.93 15.87 14.29
N ARG A 159 -15.18 16.59 13.46
CA ARG A 159 -15.61 17.89 12.88
C ARG A 159 -16.37 17.73 11.58
N SER A 160 -16.56 16.50 11.14
CA SER A 160 -17.24 16.23 9.88
C SER A 160 -18.76 16.44 9.94
N GLY A 161 -19.29 16.77 11.11
CA GLY A 161 -20.70 17.15 11.32
C GLY A 161 -21.51 16.11 12.05
N THR A 162 -22.84 16.22 11.93
CA THR A 162 -23.82 15.29 12.47
C THR A 162 -23.76 13.91 11.81
N ALA A 163 -24.41 12.91 12.38
CA ALA A 163 -24.51 11.58 11.81
C ALA A 163 -25.03 11.60 10.36
N ASP A 164 -26.04 12.43 10.07
CA ASP A 164 -26.60 12.50 8.72
C ASP A 164 -25.67 13.18 7.71
N GLU A 165 -24.98 14.25 8.12
CA GLU A 165 -23.97 14.92 7.29
C GLU A 165 -22.77 13.95 7.00
N ILE A 166 -22.39 13.14 7.97
CA ILE A 166 -21.36 12.10 7.80
C ILE A 166 -21.81 11.05 6.78
N ARG A 167 -23.05 10.56 6.86
CA ARG A 167 -23.60 9.63 5.84
C ARG A 167 -23.58 10.24 4.44
N GLN A 168 -23.94 11.52 4.31
CA GLN A 168 -23.87 12.23 3.03
C GLN A 168 -22.43 12.34 2.51
N LYS A 169 -21.46 12.64 3.38
CA LYS A 169 -20.04 12.68 3.02
C LYS A 169 -19.51 11.32 2.53
N VAL A 170 -19.91 10.22 3.16
CA VAL A 170 -19.54 8.87 2.70
C VAL A 170 -20.07 8.61 1.29
N ARG A 171 -21.33 8.95 1.02
CA ARG A 171 -21.93 8.81 -0.33
C ARG A 171 -21.21 9.69 -1.36
N GLN A 172 -20.86 10.91 -0.98
CA GLN A 172 -20.10 11.82 -1.85
C GLN A 172 -18.72 11.27 -2.16
N LEU A 173 -17.98 10.77 -1.15
CA LEU A 173 -16.66 10.15 -1.36
C LEU A 173 -16.73 8.96 -2.33
N LYS A 174 -17.75 8.13 -2.23
CA LYS A 174 -17.99 7.06 -3.21
C LYS A 174 -18.20 7.60 -4.62
N THR A 175 -19.00 8.65 -4.76
CA THR A 175 -19.28 9.31 -6.06
C THR A 175 -18.01 9.95 -6.63
N ASP A 176 -17.16 10.54 -5.78
CA ASP A 176 -15.88 11.14 -6.14
C ASP A 176 -14.81 10.08 -6.52
N GLY A 177 -15.10 8.78 -6.36
CA GLY A 177 -14.21 7.69 -6.74
C GLY A 177 -13.20 7.28 -5.65
N ALA A 178 -13.53 7.50 -4.37
CA ALA A 178 -12.75 6.96 -3.27
C ALA A 178 -12.83 5.42 -3.24
N ASP A 179 -11.70 4.77 -2.94
CA ASP A 179 -11.58 3.30 -2.83
C ASP A 179 -11.87 2.80 -1.41
N VAL A 180 -11.76 3.68 -0.43
CA VAL A 180 -11.86 3.41 1.01
C VAL A 180 -12.32 4.66 1.74
N ILE A 181 -12.91 4.51 2.93
CA ILE A 181 -13.24 5.64 3.82
C ILE A 181 -12.20 5.71 4.94
N LYS A 182 -11.40 6.78 5.00
CA LYS A 182 -10.51 7.08 6.14
C LYS A 182 -11.27 7.80 7.23
N ILE A 183 -11.09 7.32 8.46
CA ILE A 183 -11.76 7.80 9.66
C ILE A 183 -10.72 8.11 10.73
N PHE A 184 -10.83 9.24 11.41
CA PHE A 184 -10.08 9.56 12.63
C PHE A 184 -11.01 9.43 13.82
N ALA A 185 -11.03 8.25 14.46
CA ALA A 185 -11.87 7.95 15.62
C ALA A 185 -11.28 8.52 16.92
N SER A 186 -9.96 8.75 16.95
CA SER A 186 -9.24 9.29 18.08
C SER A 186 -8.37 10.49 17.70
N ALA A 187 -7.94 11.24 18.70
CA ALA A 187 -6.85 12.21 18.57
C ALA A 187 -5.55 11.50 18.18
N SER A 188 -4.60 12.27 17.65
CA SER A 188 -3.24 11.79 17.40
C SER A 188 -2.56 11.31 18.68
N ILE A 189 -1.56 10.44 18.55
CA ILE A 189 -0.68 10.08 19.66
C ILE A 189 -0.05 11.32 20.29
N ARG A 190 0.26 12.36 19.50
CA ARG A 190 0.81 13.64 19.98
C ARG A 190 -0.13 14.41 20.92
N ASP A 191 -1.41 14.10 20.88
CA ASP A 191 -2.47 14.69 21.71
C ASP A 191 -3.06 13.65 22.68
N GLY A 192 -2.33 12.57 22.94
CA GLY A 192 -2.69 11.51 23.92
C GLY A 192 -3.67 10.45 23.44
N GLY A 193 -4.09 10.47 22.15
CA GLY A 193 -4.80 9.35 21.51
C GLY A 193 -6.22 9.03 22.00
N LYS A 194 -6.90 9.94 22.74
CA LYS A 194 -8.25 9.70 23.26
C LYS A 194 -9.28 9.69 22.12
N GLN A 195 -10.38 8.95 22.32
CA GLN A 195 -11.52 8.96 21.38
C GLN A 195 -12.05 10.39 21.20
N THR A 196 -12.28 10.81 19.96
CA THR A 196 -12.81 12.12 19.60
C THR A 196 -14.17 12.02 18.91
N MET A 197 -14.37 11.04 18.03
CA MET A 197 -15.70 10.80 17.44
C MET A 197 -16.64 10.15 18.45
N THR A 198 -17.91 10.57 18.42
CA THR A 198 -18.95 9.90 19.22
C THR A 198 -19.29 8.55 18.63
N ASP A 199 -19.86 7.65 19.43
CA ASP A 199 -20.34 6.34 18.95
C ASP A 199 -21.40 6.50 17.87
N GLU A 200 -22.24 7.54 17.95
CA GLU A 200 -23.22 7.86 16.91
C GLU A 200 -22.57 8.22 15.59
N GLN A 201 -21.51 9.02 15.60
CA GLN A 201 -20.74 9.39 14.40
C GLN A 201 -20.04 8.16 13.80
N LEU A 202 -19.45 7.30 14.65
CA LEU A 202 -18.81 6.06 14.22
C LEU A 202 -19.83 5.08 13.60
N ASN A 203 -20.98 4.91 14.21
CA ASN A 203 -22.09 4.12 13.64
C ASN A 203 -22.57 4.69 12.30
N ALA A 204 -22.62 6.00 12.17
CA ALA A 204 -23.03 6.65 10.92
C ALA A 204 -22.01 6.40 9.81
N VAL A 205 -20.72 6.62 10.06
CA VAL A 205 -19.67 6.47 9.02
C VAL A 205 -19.47 5.02 8.61
N CYS A 206 -19.33 4.08 9.57
CA CYS A 206 -19.05 2.68 9.24
C CYS A 206 -20.29 1.97 8.73
N GLY A 207 -21.49 2.27 9.28
CA GLY A 207 -22.75 1.76 8.78
C GLY A 207 -23.04 2.19 7.34
N GLU A 208 -22.85 3.48 7.02
CA GLU A 208 -23.03 3.98 5.64
C GLU A 208 -21.98 3.41 4.70
N ALA A 209 -20.71 3.35 5.11
CA ALA A 209 -19.65 2.75 4.28
C ALA A 209 -20.00 1.30 3.92
N ASN A 210 -20.45 0.50 4.89
CA ASN A 210 -20.88 -0.87 4.67
C ASN A 210 -22.10 -0.94 3.72
N ALA A 211 -23.10 -0.07 3.89
CA ALA A 211 -24.27 0.00 3.01
C ALA A 211 -23.89 0.37 1.57
N GLN A 212 -22.85 1.18 1.40
CA GLN A 212 -22.29 1.55 0.10
C GLN A 212 -21.32 0.52 -0.47
N GLY A 213 -21.01 -0.58 0.25
CA GLY A 213 -20.04 -1.60 -0.14
C GLY A 213 -18.59 -1.11 -0.06
N MET A 214 -18.34 0.01 0.66
CA MET A 214 -17.00 0.58 0.82
C MET A 214 -16.28 -0.02 2.02
N ARG A 215 -14.93 -0.07 1.93
CA ARG A 215 -14.07 -0.44 3.05
C ARG A 215 -13.83 0.79 3.94
N THR A 216 -13.41 0.53 5.19
CA THR A 216 -13.03 1.58 6.15
C THR A 216 -11.63 1.33 6.67
N MET A 217 -10.85 2.39 6.89
CA MET A 217 -9.58 2.41 7.58
C MET A 217 -9.62 3.46 8.70
N VAL A 218 -9.40 3.04 9.95
CA VAL A 218 -9.70 3.85 11.13
C VAL A 218 -8.46 4.10 11.97
N HIS A 219 -8.03 5.36 12.03
CA HIS A 219 -7.06 5.81 13.02
C HIS A 219 -7.69 5.75 14.42
N ALA A 220 -7.20 4.87 15.28
CA ALA A 220 -7.69 4.68 16.64
C ALA A 220 -6.55 4.23 17.57
N HIS A 221 -6.26 5.00 18.61
CA HIS A 221 -5.19 4.70 19.56
C HIS A 221 -5.70 4.10 20.87
N SER A 222 -6.79 4.61 21.43
CA SER A 222 -7.30 4.17 22.73
C SER A 222 -8.19 2.92 22.62
N PRO A 223 -8.28 2.11 23.69
CA PRO A 223 -9.18 0.95 23.74
C PRO A 223 -10.63 1.33 23.44
N GLU A 224 -11.09 2.49 23.92
CA GLU A 224 -12.44 2.99 23.72
C GLU A 224 -12.70 3.26 22.25
N SER A 225 -11.81 4.00 21.56
CA SER A 225 -11.94 4.30 20.14
C SER A 225 -11.88 3.06 19.25
N ILE A 226 -11.03 2.08 19.62
CA ILE A 226 -10.95 0.79 18.91
C ILE A 226 -12.27 0.03 19.09
N LYS A 227 -12.74 -0.13 20.35
CA LYS A 227 -13.97 -0.85 20.67
C LYS A 227 -15.20 -0.23 19.99
N ALA A 228 -15.32 1.10 20.04
CA ALA A 228 -16.41 1.83 19.40
C ALA A 228 -16.39 1.62 17.87
N SER A 229 -15.23 1.73 17.22
CA SER A 229 -15.05 1.51 15.78
C SER A 229 -15.39 0.08 15.36
N VAL A 230 -14.89 -0.92 16.09
CA VAL A 230 -15.18 -2.34 15.81
C VAL A 230 -16.66 -2.65 15.97
N ASN A 231 -17.31 -2.13 17.02
CA ASN A 231 -18.74 -2.32 17.26
C ASN A 231 -19.60 -1.61 16.21
N ALA A 232 -19.14 -0.48 15.68
CA ALA A 232 -19.79 0.22 14.56
C ALA A 232 -19.66 -0.52 13.20
N GLY A 233 -18.91 -1.64 13.15
CA GLY A 233 -18.72 -2.43 11.95
C GLY A 233 -17.63 -1.92 11.01
N CYS A 234 -16.68 -1.13 11.52
CA CYS A 234 -15.49 -0.73 10.78
C CYS A 234 -14.58 -1.96 10.52
N GLN A 235 -13.84 -1.96 9.39
CA GLN A 235 -13.19 -3.18 8.88
C GLN A 235 -11.69 -3.23 9.12
N GLN A 236 -11.02 -2.09 9.30
CA GLN A 236 -9.58 -2.01 9.57
C GLN A 236 -9.31 -0.95 10.63
N ILE A 237 -8.51 -1.30 11.63
CA ILE A 237 -8.04 -0.42 12.70
C ILE A 237 -6.53 -0.20 12.50
N GLU A 238 -6.09 1.04 12.68
CA GLU A 238 -4.70 1.47 12.53
C GLU A 238 -4.14 1.97 13.85
N HIS A 239 -2.83 1.82 14.00
CA HIS A 239 -2.01 2.21 15.17
C HIS A 239 -2.27 1.38 16.44
N GLY A 240 -3.36 1.61 17.14
CA GLY A 240 -3.69 0.88 18.35
C GLY A 240 -2.64 0.94 19.47
N VAL A 241 -1.89 2.06 19.61
CA VAL A 241 -0.75 2.17 20.55
C VAL A 241 -1.11 1.77 21.99
N PHE A 242 -2.34 2.04 22.41
CA PHE A 242 -2.85 1.69 23.73
C PHE A 242 -3.76 0.46 23.73
N ALA A 243 -3.72 -0.37 22.66
CA ALA A 243 -4.59 -1.55 22.57
C ALA A 243 -4.34 -2.52 23.75
N THR A 244 -5.42 -2.93 24.37
CA THR A 244 -5.46 -3.93 25.44
C THR A 244 -5.80 -5.31 24.88
N ASP A 245 -5.56 -6.37 25.64
CA ASP A 245 -5.79 -7.75 25.18
C ASP A 245 -7.25 -8.00 24.78
N ASP A 246 -8.20 -7.35 25.47
CA ASP A 246 -9.64 -7.48 25.18
C ASP A 246 -10.03 -6.84 23.83
N VAL A 247 -9.46 -5.68 23.46
CA VAL A 247 -9.76 -5.07 22.15
C VAL A 247 -9.01 -5.77 21.02
N LEU A 248 -7.80 -6.31 21.23
CA LEU A 248 -7.12 -7.18 20.27
C LEU A 248 -7.94 -8.44 20.01
N LYS A 249 -8.45 -9.07 21.07
CA LYS A 249 -9.34 -10.22 20.95
C LYS A 249 -10.65 -9.84 20.25
N LEU A 250 -11.24 -8.69 20.56
CA LEU A 250 -12.47 -8.22 19.91
C LEU A 250 -12.26 -8.06 18.40
N MET A 251 -11.14 -7.45 17.95
CA MET A 251 -10.80 -7.35 16.53
C MET A 251 -10.67 -8.74 15.88
N ALA A 252 -9.99 -9.69 16.55
CA ALA A 252 -9.85 -11.05 16.06
C ALA A 252 -11.19 -11.78 15.93
N ASP A 253 -12.05 -11.69 16.96
CA ASP A 253 -13.38 -12.34 16.98
C ASP A 253 -14.32 -11.77 15.92
N LYS A 254 -14.19 -10.47 15.60
CA LYS A 254 -14.99 -9.77 14.58
C LYS A 254 -14.40 -9.84 13.17
N GLY A 255 -13.20 -10.40 13.01
CA GLY A 255 -12.53 -10.46 11.72
C GLY A 255 -12.11 -9.08 11.18
N VAL A 256 -11.77 -8.16 12.08
CA VAL A 256 -11.27 -6.83 11.74
C VAL A 256 -9.77 -6.90 11.49
N TYR A 257 -9.31 -6.25 10.41
CA TYR A 257 -7.88 -6.13 10.13
C TYR A 257 -7.21 -5.14 11.07
N PHE A 258 -6.00 -5.45 11.49
CA PHE A 258 -5.20 -4.60 12.36
C PHE A 258 -3.89 -4.20 11.68
N ASP A 259 -3.65 -2.90 11.59
CA ASP A 259 -2.45 -2.28 11.05
C ASP A 259 -1.72 -1.50 12.15
N PRO A 260 -0.72 -2.08 12.84
CA PRO A 260 -0.15 -1.51 14.06
C PRO A 260 0.83 -0.34 13.87
N ASN A 261 1.45 -0.15 12.69
CA ASN A 261 2.42 0.93 12.38
C ASN A 261 3.50 1.12 13.45
N VAL A 262 4.31 0.10 13.71
CA VAL A 262 5.26 0.09 14.83
C VAL A 262 6.70 0.45 14.46
N GLY A 263 7.05 0.35 13.17
CA GLY A 263 8.45 0.39 12.72
C GLY A 263 8.88 1.63 11.97
N VAL A 264 7.98 2.47 11.48
CA VAL A 264 8.32 3.55 10.56
C VAL A 264 7.95 4.93 11.09
N VAL A 265 6.69 5.17 11.39
CA VAL A 265 6.16 6.53 11.54
C VAL A 265 6.75 7.29 12.73
N LEU A 266 6.78 6.71 13.93
CA LEU A 266 7.28 7.39 15.13
C LEU A 266 8.80 7.58 15.06
N GLN A 267 9.53 6.57 14.59
CA GLN A 267 10.98 6.64 14.39
C GLN A 267 11.34 7.74 13.40
N ASN A 268 10.57 7.86 12.31
CA ASN A 268 10.79 8.90 11.31
C ASN A 268 10.56 10.31 11.88
N TYR A 269 9.49 10.52 12.65
CA TYR A 269 9.24 11.82 13.28
C TYR A 269 10.37 12.21 14.24
N LEU A 270 10.83 11.28 15.08
CA LEU A 270 11.89 11.54 16.03
C LEU A 270 13.25 11.78 15.35
N LYS A 271 13.58 10.99 14.32
CA LYS A 271 14.79 11.16 13.50
C LYS A 271 14.82 12.51 12.78
N ASN A 272 13.66 12.99 12.34
CA ASN A 272 13.50 14.25 11.59
C ASN A 272 12.91 15.37 12.46
N ARG A 273 13.07 15.32 13.80
CA ARG A 273 12.48 16.26 14.75
C ARG A 273 12.64 17.70 14.31
N ASP A 274 13.84 18.13 13.92
CA ASP A 274 14.13 19.51 13.52
C ASP A 274 13.32 19.96 12.30
N LYS A 275 12.96 19.04 11.41
CA LYS A 275 12.17 19.33 10.21
C LYS A 275 10.67 19.51 10.51
N TYR A 276 10.18 18.92 11.61
CA TYR A 276 8.79 19.00 12.04
C TYR A 276 8.55 20.02 13.15
N ASN A 277 9.52 20.24 14.04
CA ASN A 277 9.35 21.03 15.27
C ASN A 277 8.81 22.44 15.00
N GLY A 278 7.82 22.84 15.81
CA GLY A 278 7.13 24.14 15.71
C GLY A 278 6.00 24.17 14.69
N ILE A 279 5.63 23.04 14.07
CA ILE A 279 4.55 22.94 13.09
C ILE A 279 3.36 22.21 13.73
N GLY A 280 2.22 22.90 13.94
CA GLY A 280 1.05 22.31 14.59
C GLY A 280 1.38 21.71 15.97
N ASN A 281 0.99 20.46 16.21
CA ASN A 281 1.27 19.73 17.45
C ASN A 281 2.61 18.96 17.44
N TYR A 282 3.52 19.25 16.49
CA TYR A 282 4.91 18.81 16.55
C TYR A 282 5.72 19.76 17.43
N ASN A 283 5.55 19.64 18.73
CA ASN A 283 6.21 20.42 19.79
C ASN A 283 6.83 19.46 20.80
N ASP A 284 7.47 19.98 21.84
CA ASP A 284 8.16 19.14 22.83
C ASP A 284 7.23 18.13 23.52
N GLU A 285 6.00 18.50 23.83
CA GLU A 285 5.01 17.61 24.41
C GLU A 285 4.61 16.51 23.42
N GLY A 286 4.34 16.86 22.17
CA GLY A 286 4.01 15.89 21.11
C GLY A 286 5.16 14.90 20.84
N PHE A 287 6.40 15.37 20.84
CA PHE A 287 7.57 14.48 20.72
C PHE A 287 7.73 13.57 21.93
N ALA A 288 7.49 14.06 23.15
CA ALA A 288 7.52 13.23 24.37
C ALA A 288 6.45 12.11 24.32
N TYR A 289 5.24 12.40 23.80
CA TYR A 289 4.24 11.37 23.55
C TYR A 289 4.68 10.34 22.51
N MET A 290 5.35 10.75 21.43
CA MET A 290 5.88 9.81 20.43
C MET A 290 6.99 8.92 21.00
N GLU A 291 7.92 9.47 21.80
CA GLU A 291 8.97 8.70 22.47
C GLU A 291 8.36 7.65 23.41
N LYS A 292 7.36 8.03 24.21
CA LYS A 292 6.58 7.09 25.04
C LYS A 292 5.87 6.05 24.18
N GLY A 293 5.31 6.46 23.04
CA GLY A 293 4.62 5.60 22.09
C GLY A 293 5.50 4.47 21.56
N LEU A 294 6.79 4.71 21.30
CA LEU A 294 7.73 3.67 20.87
C LEU A 294 7.81 2.50 21.85
N GLY A 295 7.92 2.80 23.16
CA GLY A 295 7.97 1.77 24.19
C GLY A 295 6.67 0.97 24.28
N LEU A 296 5.53 1.64 24.12
CA LEU A 296 4.20 1.02 24.12
C LEU A 296 3.96 0.16 22.88
N ASN A 297 4.40 0.61 21.70
CA ASN A 297 4.31 -0.14 20.45
C ASN A 297 4.98 -1.51 20.54
N LYS A 298 6.16 -1.58 21.19
CA LYS A 298 6.86 -2.85 21.40
C LYS A 298 5.99 -3.85 22.21
N THR A 299 5.39 -3.39 23.28
CA THR A 299 4.52 -4.24 24.12
C THR A 299 3.23 -4.61 23.37
N MET A 300 2.63 -3.65 22.68
CA MET A 300 1.39 -3.84 21.93
C MET A 300 1.60 -4.85 20.78
N ILE A 301 2.67 -4.73 19.99
CA ILE A 301 2.91 -5.67 18.87
C ILE A 301 3.16 -7.10 19.37
N GLN A 302 3.84 -7.28 20.49
CA GLN A 302 4.04 -8.60 21.10
C GLN A 302 2.71 -9.24 21.51
N LYS A 303 1.78 -8.47 22.07
CA LYS A 303 0.42 -8.92 22.39
C LYS A 303 -0.36 -9.25 21.11
N ALA A 304 -0.31 -8.39 20.12
CA ALA A 304 -1.00 -8.57 18.85
C ALA A 304 -0.53 -9.86 18.13
N VAL A 305 0.78 -10.11 18.05
CA VAL A 305 1.36 -11.33 17.46
C VAL A 305 0.88 -12.59 18.19
N ASN A 306 0.68 -12.52 19.51
CA ASN A 306 0.21 -13.64 20.32
C ASN A 306 -1.33 -13.73 20.41
N THR A 307 -2.07 -12.81 19.79
CA THR A 307 -3.54 -12.86 19.77
C THR A 307 -4.02 -13.82 18.67
N PRO A 308 -4.62 -14.96 18.99
CA PRO A 308 -5.04 -15.93 17.99
C PRO A 308 -6.04 -15.34 16.99
N LYS A 309 -5.89 -15.66 15.71
CA LYS A 309 -6.75 -15.24 14.59
C LYS A 309 -6.76 -13.73 14.28
N LEU A 310 -5.98 -12.91 14.98
CA LEU A 310 -5.87 -11.49 14.65
C LEU A 310 -5.21 -11.33 13.27
N MET A 311 -5.89 -10.67 12.36
CA MET A 311 -5.42 -10.45 10.99
C MET A 311 -4.59 -9.15 10.94
N MET A 312 -3.27 -9.28 11.13
CA MET A 312 -2.37 -8.14 11.04
C MET A 312 -1.93 -7.89 9.60
N VAL A 313 -2.24 -6.73 9.07
CA VAL A 313 -1.81 -6.25 7.73
C VAL A 313 -0.66 -5.26 7.86
N LEU A 314 0.08 -5.06 6.78
CA LEU A 314 1.18 -4.11 6.74
C LEU A 314 0.73 -2.75 6.24
N GLY A 315 0.74 -1.76 7.12
CA GLY A 315 0.78 -0.35 6.80
C GLY A 315 1.92 0.31 7.55
N THR A 316 2.44 1.40 7.05
CA THR A 316 3.61 2.06 7.60
C THR A 316 3.29 3.43 8.19
N ASP A 317 2.15 4.00 7.81
CA ASP A 317 1.86 5.44 8.02
C ASP A 317 3.03 6.31 7.51
N ALA A 318 3.60 5.93 6.34
CA ALA A 318 4.73 6.64 5.76
C ALA A 318 4.37 8.09 5.45
N VAL A 319 5.12 9.00 6.06
CA VAL A 319 4.98 10.46 5.98
C VAL A 319 6.23 11.08 5.37
N ALA A 320 6.36 12.41 5.37
CA ALA A 320 7.56 13.11 4.88
C ALA A 320 8.84 12.52 5.49
N GLY A 321 9.76 12.08 4.63
CA GLY A 321 11.04 11.44 5.03
C GLY A 321 10.98 9.94 5.29
N ALA A 322 9.79 9.31 5.25
CA ALA A 322 9.63 7.88 5.47
C ALA A 322 9.47 7.06 4.17
N HIS A 323 9.12 7.71 3.05
CA HIS A 323 8.96 7.03 1.77
C HIS A 323 10.23 6.34 1.31
N GLY A 324 10.11 5.09 0.86
CA GLY A 324 11.27 4.23 0.54
C GLY A 324 11.79 3.42 1.73
N HIS A 325 11.36 3.71 2.96
CA HIS A 325 11.67 2.98 4.19
C HIS A 325 10.52 2.10 4.66
N ASN A 326 9.50 1.89 3.83
CA ASN A 326 8.30 1.15 4.19
C ASN A 326 8.61 -0.29 4.68
N ALA A 327 9.65 -0.94 4.15
CA ALA A 327 10.03 -2.29 4.56
C ALA A 327 10.62 -2.36 5.99
N ASP A 328 11.03 -1.23 6.58
CA ASP A 328 11.51 -1.18 7.97
C ASP A 328 10.39 -1.61 8.94
N GLU A 329 9.12 -1.40 8.57
CA GLU A 329 7.97 -1.91 9.33
C GLU A 329 7.98 -3.43 9.45
N ILE A 330 8.31 -4.16 8.37
CA ILE A 330 8.43 -5.63 8.37
C ILE A 330 9.56 -6.05 9.32
N VAL A 331 10.70 -5.36 9.23
CA VAL A 331 11.88 -5.66 10.05
C VAL A 331 11.56 -5.49 11.55
N GLU A 332 10.93 -4.39 11.91
CA GLU A 332 10.62 -4.08 13.31
C GLU A 332 9.54 -5.02 13.88
N ARG A 333 8.53 -5.40 13.11
CA ARG A 333 7.53 -6.39 13.53
C ARG A 333 8.17 -7.75 13.86
N VAL A 334 9.15 -8.18 13.08
CA VAL A 334 9.88 -9.43 13.36
C VAL A 334 10.81 -9.26 14.55
N ARG A 335 11.65 -8.21 14.57
CA ARG A 335 12.69 -8.04 15.58
C ARG A 335 12.16 -7.67 16.96
N GLN A 336 11.18 -6.77 17.02
CA GLN A 336 10.63 -6.29 18.29
C GLN A 336 9.34 -7.01 18.69
N GLY A 337 8.51 -7.34 17.72
CA GLY A 337 7.22 -7.98 17.92
C GLY A 337 7.29 -9.50 18.05
N GLY A 338 8.35 -10.13 17.53
CA GLY A 338 8.45 -11.59 17.47
C GLY A 338 7.54 -12.21 16.41
N GLN A 339 7.04 -11.43 15.45
CA GLN A 339 6.29 -11.96 14.32
C GLN A 339 7.20 -12.89 13.49
N LYS A 340 6.69 -14.04 13.06
CA LYS A 340 7.48 -14.93 12.20
C LYS A 340 7.74 -14.26 10.85
N PRO A 341 8.95 -14.38 10.27
CA PRO A 341 9.28 -13.75 9.00
C PRO A 341 8.27 -14.02 7.89
N MET A 342 7.82 -15.27 7.73
CA MET A 342 6.82 -15.61 6.71
C MET A 342 5.48 -14.90 6.96
N ASP A 343 5.02 -14.82 8.21
CA ASP A 343 3.76 -14.15 8.56
C ASP A 343 3.86 -12.64 8.30
N ALA A 344 5.04 -12.04 8.53
CA ALA A 344 5.30 -10.64 8.23
C ALA A 344 5.27 -10.37 6.70
N ILE A 345 5.82 -11.28 5.87
CA ILE A 345 5.73 -11.20 4.41
C ILE A 345 4.28 -11.37 3.94
N ILE A 346 3.53 -12.33 4.49
CA ILE A 346 2.10 -12.54 4.18
C ILE A 346 1.30 -11.28 4.53
N SER A 347 1.62 -10.61 5.65
CA SER A 347 0.95 -9.37 6.05
C SER A 347 1.15 -8.22 5.05
N ALA A 348 2.27 -8.23 4.31
CA ALA A 348 2.64 -7.26 3.28
C ALA A 348 2.27 -7.71 1.85
N THR A 349 1.63 -8.85 1.68
CA THR A 349 1.32 -9.43 0.37
C THR A 349 -0.13 -9.91 0.31
N SER A 350 -0.40 -11.22 0.43
CA SER A 350 -1.74 -11.78 0.22
C SER A 350 -2.76 -11.31 1.25
N LEU A 351 -2.38 -11.14 2.51
CA LEU A 351 -3.30 -10.66 3.56
C LEU A 351 -3.63 -9.17 3.37
N ALA A 352 -2.64 -8.35 3.01
CA ALA A 352 -2.87 -6.94 2.64
C ALA A 352 -3.78 -6.84 1.41
N ALA A 353 -3.54 -7.65 0.37
CA ALA A 353 -4.43 -7.71 -0.80
C ALA A 353 -5.86 -8.07 -0.41
N LYS A 354 -6.03 -9.02 0.52
CA LYS A 354 -7.36 -9.44 1.03
C LYS A 354 -8.05 -8.30 1.78
N SER A 355 -7.34 -7.54 2.63
CA SER A 355 -7.92 -6.38 3.32
C SER A 355 -8.38 -5.29 2.35
N MET A 356 -7.75 -5.22 1.18
CA MET A 356 -8.09 -4.30 0.10
C MET A 356 -9.15 -4.84 -0.88
N ARG A 357 -9.61 -6.10 -0.72
CA ARG A 357 -10.48 -6.83 -1.65
C ARG A 357 -9.87 -6.99 -3.05
N LEU A 358 -8.57 -7.13 -3.11
CA LEU A 358 -7.77 -7.36 -4.32
C LEU A 358 -7.10 -8.74 -4.33
N GLU A 359 -7.49 -9.65 -3.44
CA GLU A 359 -6.89 -10.98 -3.22
C GLU A 359 -6.94 -11.91 -4.43
N LYS A 360 -7.75 -11.59 -5.43
CA LYS A 360 -7.82 -12.32 -6.70
C LYS A 360 -6.99 -11.69 -7.83
N GLN A 361 -6.31 -10.58 -7.52
CA GLN A 361 -5.59 -9.79 -8.52
C GLN A 361 -4.11 -9.65 -8.19
N ILE A 362 -3.76 -9.39 -6.90
CA ILE A 362 -2.39 -9.09 -6.45
C ILE A 362 -2.07 -9.81 -5.14
N GLY A 363 -0.82 -9.69 -4.69
CA GLY A 363 -0.35 -10.19 -3.40
C GLY A 363 -0.02 -11.68 -3.39
N THR A 364 -0.20 -12.38 -4.52
CA THR A 364 0.14 -13.79 -4.68
C THR A 364 0.78 -14.02 -6.04
N LEU A 365 1.84 -14.81 -6.10
CA LEU A 365 2.42 -15.28 -7.36
C LEU A 365 1.70 -16.54 -7.80
N ALA A 366 0.75 -16.38 -8.73
CA ALA A 366 -0.01 -17.48 -9.31
C ALA A 366 -0.53 -17.09 -10.70
N ALA A 367 -0.87 -18.08 -11.52
CA ALA A 367 -1.48 -17.84 -12.83
C ALA A 367 -2.77 -17.00 -12.71
N GLY A 368 -2.91 -15.99 -13.58
CA GLY A 368 -4.02 -15.04 -13.61
C GLY A 368 -3.82 -13.78 -12.76
N TYR A 369 -2.86 -13.76 -11.83
CA TYR A 369 -2.53 -12.58 -11.03
C TYR A 369 -1.73 -11.55 -11.82
N GLU A 370 -1.74 -10.30 -11.37
CA GLU A 370 -0.85 -9.27 -11.91
C GLU A 370 0.61 -9.67 -11.68
N ALA A 371 1.44 -9.40 -12.68
CA ALA A 371 2.87 -9.63 -12.60
C ALA A 371 3.54 -8.51 -11.79
N ASP A 372 3.25 -8.50 -10.49
CA ASP A 372 3.86 -7.63 -9.48
C ASP A 372 4.85 -8.49 -8.67
N LEU A 373 6.16 -8.31 -8.91
CA LEU A 373 7.23 -9.13 -8.34
C LEU A 373 8.35 -8.26 -7.80
N VAL A 374 8.92 -8.68 -6.68
CA VAL A 374 10.10 -8.03 -6.07
C VAL A 374 11.19 -9.07 -5.85
N GLY A 375 12.39 -8.76 -6.28
CA GLY A 375 13.60 -9.56 -6.02
C GLY A 375 14.42 -8.93 -4.90
N LEU A 376 14.67 -9.73 -3.87
CA LEU A 376 15.38 -9.34 -2.64
C LEU A 376 16.79 -9.96 -2.63
N GLU A 377 17.80 -9.20 -2.24
CA GLU A 377 19.13 -9.73 -1.98
C GLU A 377 19.16 -10.47 -0.64
N GLY A 378 19.28 -11.79 -0.70
CA GLY A 378 19.25 -12.71 0.45
C GLY A 378 17.88 -13.34 0.69
N ASP A 379 17.79 -14.14 1.76
CA ASP A 379 16.57 -14.86 2.14
C ASP A 379 15.91 -14.19 3.35
N PRO A 380 14.74 -13.54 3.19
CA PRO A 380 14.06 -12.85 4.29
C PRO A 380 13.55 -13.78 5.39
N LEU A 381 13.52 -15.10 5.16
CA LEU A 381 13.14 -16.07 6.19
C LEU A 381 14.27 -16.32 7.18
N THR A 382 15.52 -16.10 6.78
CA THR A 382 16.72 -16.26 7.63
C THR A 382 17.28 -14.90 8.11
N ASP A 383 17.20 -13.87 7.26
CA ASP A 383 17.56 -12.50 7.59
C ASP A 383 16.44 -11.55 7.09
N ILE A 384 15.56 -11.18 7.99
CA ILE A 384 14.41 -10.34 7.64
C ILE A 384 14.82 -8.99 7.03
N THR A 385 16.05 -8.51 7.27
CA THR A 385 16.52 -7.27 6.65
C THR A 385 16.68 -7.37 5.14
N ALA A 386 16.66 -8.58 4.56
CA ALA A 386 16.63 -8.78 3.12
C ALA A 386 15.48 -8.01 2.43
N VAL A 387 14.34 -7.81 3.12
CA VAL A 387 13.20 -7.04 2.57
C VAL A 387 13.53 -5.59 2.24
N THR A 388 14.61 -5.03 2.82
CA THR A 388 15.08 -3.66 2.52
C THR A 388 16.10 -3.62 1.38
N ARG A 389 16.59 -4.78 0.92
CA ARG A 389 17.60 -4.91 -0.13
C ARG A 389 16.96 -5.32 -1.46
N VAL A 390 16.18 -4.41 -2.03
CA VAL A 390 15.43 -4.64 -3.26
C VAL A 390 16.35 -4.43 -4.47
N ALA A 391 16.55 -5.48 -5.27
CA ALA A 391 17.36 -5.45 -6.49
C ALA A 391 16.52 -5.52 -7.78
N PHE A 392 15.30 -6.08 -7.70
CA PHE A 392 14.41 -6.19 -8.83
C PHE A 392 12.99 -5.74 -8.46
N VAL A 393 12.34 -4.95 -9.32
CA VAL A 393 10.93 -4.55 -9.17
C VAL A 393 10.24 -4.66 -10.52
N MET A 394 9.20 -5.50 -10.57
CA MET A 394 8.26 -5.55 -11.69
C MET A 394 6.86 -5.22 -11.17
N LYS A 395 6.12 -4.39 -11.91
CA LYS A 395 4.72 -4.09 -11.64
C LYS A 395 3.92 -4.14 -12.95
N GLY A 396 2.85 -4.91 -12.96
CA GLY A 396 2.02 -5.11 -14.15
C GLY A 396 2.82 -5.60 -15.37
N GLY A 397 3.80 -6.48 -15.15
CA GLY A 397 4.68 -7.01 -16.18
C GLY A 397 5.77 -6.07 -16.69
N LYS A 398 5.83 -4.82 -16.22
CA LYS A 398 6.87 -3.84 -16.58
C LYS A 398 7.94 -3.80 -15.49
N VAL A 399 9.22 -3.93 -15.89
CA VAL A 399 10.37 -3.80 -14.98
C VAL A 399 10.67 -2.32 -14.74
N TYR A 400 10.78 -1.94 -13.47
CA TYR A 400 11.09 -0.59 -13.01
C TYR A 400 12.47 -0.50 -12.36
N LYS A 401 12.94 -1.61 -11.78
CA LYS A 401 14.26 -1.71 -11.15
C LYS A 401 14.87 -3.05 -11.50
N PHE A 402 16.12 -3.03 -11.93
CA PHE A 402 16.97 -4.20 -12.07
C PHE A 402 18.42 -3.78 -11.83
N THR A 403 18.96 -4.15 -10.68
CA THR A 403 20.39 -4.03 -10.39
C THR A 403 20.99 -5.41 -10.52
N ASP A 404 21.71 -5.67 -11.61
CA ASP A 404 22.55 -6.85 -11.69
C ASP A 404 23.69 -6.71 -10.67
N GLY A 405 24.08 -7.81 -10.01
CA GLY A 405 25.12 -7.77 -8.96
C GLY A 405 26.51 -7.30 -9.45
N THR A 406 26.66 -7.00 -10.75
CA THR A 406 27.89 -6.50 -11.36
C THR A 406 28.02 -4.98 -11.26
N ALA A 407 26.94 -4.26 -10.94
CA ALA A 407 26.92 -2.78 -10.85
C ALA A 407 27.50 -2.20 -9.53
N ARG A 408 27.96 -3.03 -8.57
CA ARG A 408 28.54 -2.57 -7.28
C ARG A 408 30.04 -2.23 -7.32
N ALA A 409 30.68 -2.27 -8.49
CA ALA A 409 32.08 -1.92 -8.62
C ALA A 409 32.29 -0.72 -9.55
N LYS A 410 31.91 0.49 -9.10
CA LYS A 410 32.54 1.75 -9.56
C LYS A 410 32.31 2.86 -8.54
#